data_81e196666167995a2245389fdd11dd1a
#
_entry.id   81e196666167995a2245389fdd11dd1a
#
_cell.length_a   1.000
_cell.length_b   1.000
_cell.length_c   1.000
_cell.angle_alpha   90.00
_cell.angle_beta   90.00
_cell.angle_gamma   90.00
#
_symmetry.space_group_name_H-M   'P 1'
#
loop_
_entity.id
_entity.type
_entity.pdbx_description
1 polymer ?
#
loop_
_entity_poly.entity_id
_entity_poly.type
_entity_poly.pdbx_seq_one_letter_code
_entity_poly.pdbx_strand_id
1 'polypeptide(L)'
;MKQIFILLAATVLAVGCGNGYDSVDAQEFSEALKNPDVQIIYTRTPQEFSEGHIPGAVNIDLEREDFFEQMDCLDKDKPVAVYCRGGRRSKIAAERFVGKGFEVTELDGGIITWEGEIEK
;
A
#
# COMPACT_ATOMS: atom_id res chain seq x y z
N MET A 1 -25.25 24.75 6.01
CA MET A 1 -24.87 24.49 5.88
C MET A 1 -24.20 23.95 5.36
N LYS A 2 -24.44 24.02 5.43
CA LYS A 2 -23.91 23.57 5.06
C LYS A 2 -23.15 22.93 4.54
N GLN A 3 -23.07 23.07 4.65
CA GLN A 3 -22.37 22.54 4.29
C GLN A 3 -21.67 21.87 3.75
N ILE A 4 -21.87 22.07 3.79
CA ILE A 4 -21.15 21.57 3.45
C ILE A 4 -20.49 20.85 3.02
N PHE A 5 -20.70 21.04 3.09
CA PHE A 5 -19.88 20.42 2.91
C PHE A 5 -19.41 19.66 2.30
N ILE A 6 -19.63 19.74 2.30
CA ILE A 6 -19.07 19.05 1.87
C ILE A 6 -18.42 18.50 1.19
N LEU A 7 -18.51 18.74 1.14
CA LEU A 7 -17.80 18.26 0.66
C LEU A 7 -17.16 17.63 0.23
N LEU A 8 -17.27 17.63 0.28
CA LEU A 8 -16.58 17.05 0.00
C LEU A 8 -16.19 16.43 -0.70
N ALA A 9 -16.37 16.58 -0.73
CA ALA A 9 -15.95 16.03 -1.26
C ALA A 9 -15.26 15.69 -1.91
N ALA A 10 -15.36 15.80 -1.85
CA ALA A 10 -14.65 15.54 -2.32
C ALA A 10 -13.96 15.07 -2.81
N THR A 11 -14.04 15.05 -2.69
CA THR A 11 -13.24 14.61 -3.02
C THR A 11 -12.82 13.92 -3.65
N VAL A 12 -13.03 13.94 -3.61
CA VAL A 12 -12.54 13.32 -3.97
C VAL A 12 -12.14 12.79 -4.78
N LEU A 13 -12.23 12.84 -4.83
CA LEU A 13 -11.73 12.47 -5.46
C LEU A 13 -11.25 11.95 -6.21
N ALA A 14 -11.27 12.03 -6.10
CA ALA A 14 -10.63 11.80 -6.68
C ALA A 14 -10.14 11.31 -7.22
N VAL A 15 -10.39 11.02 -6.99
CA VAL A 15 -9.72 10.65 -7.18
C VAL A 15 -9.15 9.94 -7.85
N GLY A 16 -8.97 9.91 -7.68
CA GLY A 16 -8.25 9.17 -8.11
C GLY A 16 -8.10 8.69 -9.22
N CYS A 17 -8.38 8.77 -9.40
CA CYS A 17 -8.22 8.39 -10.39
C CYS A 17 -8.44 7.17 -10.92
N GLY A 18 -8.78 6.63 -11.49
CA GLY A 18 -9.11 5.52 -12.30
C GLY A 18 -8.65 4.14 -11.89
N ASN A 19 -7.62 4.04 -11.04
CA ASN A 19 -7.09 2.73 -10.65
C ASN A 19 -7.74 2.16 -9.41
N GLY A 20 -8.43 2.99 -8.64
CA GLY A 20 -9.04 2.53 -7.41
C GLY A 20 -8.10 2.48 -6.22
N TYR A 21 -6.85 2.92 -6.37
CA TYR A 21 -5.91 3.06 -5.27
C TYR A 21 -5.14 4.37 -5.41
N ASP A 22 -4.54 4.82 -4.31
CA ASP A 22 -3.71 6.02 -4.31
C ASP A 22 -2.25 5.63 -4.45
N SER A 23 -1.57 6.20 -5.44
CA SER A 23 -0.13 6.05 -5.59
C SER A 23 0.51 7.35 -5.12
N VAL A 24 1.32 7.27 -4.06
CA VAL A 24 1.79 8.46 -3.35
C VAL A 24 3.31 8.44 -3.21
N ASP A 25 3.89 9.61 -2.91
CA ASP A 25 5.34 9.67 -2.69
C ASP A 25 5.69 9.18 -1.27
N ALA A 26 7.00 9.16 -0.97
CA ALA A 26 7.48 8.60 0.28
C ALA A 26 6.95 9.37 1.49
N GLN A 27 6.82 10.68 1.38
CA GLN A 27 6.33 11.49 2.49
C GLN A 27 4.87 11.16 2.79
N GLU A 28 4.04 11.11 1.77
CA GLU A 28 2.63 10.77 1.95
C GLU A 28 2.46 9.33 2.40
N PHE A 29 3.32 8.43 1.90
CA PHE A 29 3.29 7.04 2.34
C PHE A 29 3.61 6.96 3.84
N SER A 30 4.61 7.73 4.28
CA SER A 30 4.96 7.80 5.70
C SER A 30 3.76 8.26 6.54
N GLU A 31 2.98 9.21 6.04
CA GLU A 31 1.78 9.65 6.75
C GLU A 31 0.73 8.54 6.84
N ALA A 32 0.56 7.79 5.76
CA ALA A 32 -0.38 6.67 5.74
C ALA A 32 -0.01 5.61 6.78
N LEU A 33 1.29 5.41 7.00
CA LEU A 33 1.75 4.39 7.94
C LEU A 33 1.50 4.76 9.39
N LYS A 34 1.08 5.99 9.67
CA LYS A 34 0.76 6.40 11.05
C LYS A 34 -0.57 5.84 11.52
N ASN A 35 -1.42 5.38 10.62
CA ASN A 35 -2.67 4.74 10.97
C ASN A 35 -2.35 3.41 11.65
N PRO A 36 -2.76 3.21 12.93
CA PRO A 36 -2.43 1.97 13.63
C PRO A 36 -3.04 0.71 13.02
N ASP A 37 -4.06 0.87 12.18
CA ASP A 37 -4.72 -0.26 11.54
C ASP A 37 -4.13 -0.62 10.19
N VAL A 38 -3.16 0.15 9.69
CA VAL A 38 -2.62 -0.10 8.36
C VAL A 38 -1.84 -1.40 8.31
N GLN A 39 -2.06 -2.16 7.25
CA GLN A 39 -1.33 -3.39 6.98
C GLN A 39 -0.28 -3.08 5.93
N ILE A 40 1.00 -3.16 6.30
CA ILE A 40 2.12 -2.76 5.43
C ILE A 40 2.63 -4.00 4.71
N ILE A 41 2.62 -3.96 3.39
CA ILE A 41 2.95 -5.14 2.56
C ILE A 41 4.11 -4.83 1.62
N TYR A 42 5.18 -5.63 1.70
CA TYR A 42 6.31 -5.57 0.77
C TYR A 42 6.15 -6.73 -0.23
N THR A 43 6.08 -6.43 -1.51
CA THR A 43 5.71 -7.42 -2.53
C THR A 43 6.91 -7.96 -3.31
N ARG A 44 8.06 -8.05 -2.66
CA ARG A 44 9.27 -8.64 -3.27
C ARG A 44 9.57 -9.98 -2.63
N THR A 45 10.72 -10.54 -3.01
CA THR A 45 11.09 -11.88 -2.53
C THR A 45 11.41 -11.88 -1.04
N PRO A 46 11.32 -13.06 -0.38
CA PRO A 46 11.74 -13.16 1.01
C PRO A 46 13.19 -12.76 1.24
N GLN A 47 14.07 -13.04 0.28
CA GLN A 47 15.47 -12.63 0.39
C GLN A 47 15.57 -11.10 0.42
N GLU A 48 14.89 -10.43 -0.49
CA GLU A 48 14.91 -8.97 -0.52
C GLU A 48 14.31 -8.37 0.74
N PHE A 49 13.25 -8.99 1.23
CA PHE A 49 12.63 -8.57 2.49
C PHE A 49 13.64 -8.63 3.64
N SER A 50 14.41 -9.71 3.71
CA SER A 50 15.40 -9.88 4.78
C SER A 50 16.56 -8.90 4.69
N GLU A 51 16.80 -8.34 3.51
CA GLU A 51 17.87 -7.37 3.31
C GLU A 51 17.51 -5.98 3.79
N GLY A 52 16.23 -5.72 4.01
CA GLY A 52 15.76 -4.44 4.52
C GLY A 52 14.32 -4.19 4.12
N HIS A 53 13.52 -3.82 5.10
CA HIS A 53 12.11 -3.52 4.87
C HIS A 53 11.63 -2.46 5.86
N ILE A 54 10.51 -1.84 5.56
CA ILE A 54 9.89 -0.86 6.45
C ILE A 54 9.43 -1.60 7.72
N PRO A 55 9.72 -1.05 8.91
CA PRO A 55 9.31 -1.73 10.16
C PRO A 55 7.82 -2.04 10.18
N GLY A 56 7.49 -3.26 10.57
CA GLY A 56 6.11 -3.72 10.64
C GLY A 56 5.58 -4.30 9.35
N ALA A 57 6.36 -4.28 8.26
CA ALA A 57 5.90 -4.80 6.98
C ALA A 57 5.82 -6.32 7.01
N VAL A 58 4.85 -6.84 6.27
CA VAL A 58 4.69 -8.26 6.02
C VAL A 58 5.13 -8.53 4.59
N ASN A 59 5.83 -9.63 4.38
CA ASN A 59 6.30 -10.01 3.05
C ASN A 59 5.24 -10.86 2.34
N ILE A 60 4.72 -10.34 1.23
CA ILE A 60 3.84 -11.13 0.35
C ILE A 60 4.37 -10.95 -1.07
N ASP A 61 5.16 -11.91 -1.51
CA ASP A 61 5.82 -11.87 -2.81
C ASP A 61 4.77 -11.95 -3.93
N LEU A 62 4.78 -10.95 -4.80
CA LEU A 62 3.81 -10.84 -5.90
C LEU A 62 3.82 -12.07 -6.81
N GLU A 63 4.98 -12.69 -6.98
CA GLU A 63 5.15 -13.75 -7.97
C GLU A 63 4.93 -15.15 -7.42
N ARG A 64 4.59 -15.27 -6.14
CA ARG A 64 4.33 -16.59 -5.57
C ARG A 64 2.94 -17.07 -5.98
N GLU A 65 2.82 -18.38 -6.14
CA GLU A 65 1.56 -19.00 -6.51
C GLU A 65 0.49 -18.78 -5.43
N ASP A 66 0.91 -18.65 -4.17
CA ASP A 66 -0.02 -18.47 -3.07
C ASP A 66 -0.29 -17.01 -2.71
N PHE A 67 0.01 -16.08 -3.64
CA PHE A 67 -0.18 -14.65 -3.39
C PHE A 67 -1.59 -14.33 -2.90
N PHE A 68 -2.60 -14.86 -3.61
CA PHE A 68 -4.00 -14.57 -3.25
C PHE A 68 -4.40 -15.22 -1.94
N GLU A 69 -3.85 -16.40 -1.64
CA GLU A 69 -4.11 -17.05 -0.35
C GLU A 69 -3.54 -16.24 0.79
N GLN A 70 -2.33 -15.70 0.63
CA GLN A 70 -1.73 -14.85 1.66
C GLN A 70 -2.50 -13.55 1.81
N MET A 71 -2.98 -12.98 0.70
CA MET A 71 -3.81 -11.79 0.74
C MET A 71 -5.08 -12.04 1.57
N ASP A 72 -5.67 -13.23 1.43
CA ASP A 72 -6.89 -13.57 2.14
C ASP A 72 -6.69 -13.70 3.66
N CYS A 73 -5.44 -13.78 4.12
CA CYS A 73 -5.13 -13.78 5.56
C CYS A 73 -5.18 -12.38 6.16
N LEU A 74 -5.25 -11.35 5.33
CA LEU A 74 -5.30 -9.96 5.81
C LEU A 74 -6.73 -9.56 6.14
N ASP A 75 -6.86 -8.50 6.92
CA ASP A 75 -8.16 -7.99 7.33
C ASP A 75 -8.67 -7.00 6.27
N LYS A 76 -9.78 -7.36 5.60
CA LYS A 76 -10.32 -6.52 4.52
C LYS A 76 -10.93 -5.23 5.03
N ASP A 77 -11.20 -5.14 6.32
CA ASP A 77 -11.75 -3.92 6.93
C ASP A 77 -10.66 -2.92 7.28
N LYS A 78 -9.38 -3.27 7.09
CA LYS A 78 -8.25 -2.40 7.41
C LYS A 78 -7.51 -2.02 6.15
N PRO A 79 -6.99 -0.78 6.08
CA PRO A 79 -6.29 -0.34 4.89
C PRO A 79 -4.97 -1.07 4.68
N VAL A 80 -4.56 -1.16 3.42
CA VAL A 80 -3.29 -1.78 3.01
C VAL A 80 -2.39 -0.69 2.45
N ALA A 81 -1.14 -0.69 2.89
CA ALA A 81 -0.08 0.16 2.33
C ALA A 81 0.93 -0.78 1.68
N VAL A 82 1.00 -0.77 0.37
CA VAL A 82 1.79 -1.74 -0.38
C VAL A 82 2.95 -1.06 -1.09
N TYR A 83 4.11 -1.72 -1.10
CA TYR A 83 5.27 -1.18 -1.78
C TYR A 83 6.16 -2.32 -2.30
N CYS A 84 7.08 -1.96 -3.20
CA CYS A 84 8.08 -2.89 -3.67
C CYS A 84 9.41 -2.14 -3.73
N ARG A 85 10.36 -2.59 -4.54
CA ARG A 85 11.65 -1.93 -4.61
C ARG A 85 11.57 -0.61 -5.37
N GLY A 86 11.01 -0.64 -6.59
CA GLY A 86 11.00 0.53 -7.45
C GLY A 86 9.63 1.05 -7.84
N GLY A 87 8.57 0.48 -7.30
CA GLY A 87 7.21 0.95 -7.57
C GLY A 87 6.48 0.24 -8.70
N ARG A 88 7.11 -0.71 -9.37
CA ARG A 88 6.49 -1.37 -10.50
C ARG A 88 5.59 -2.53 -10.08
N ARG A 89 6.12 -3.44 -9.26
CA ARG A 89 5.35 -4.61 -8.81
C ARG A 89 4.26 -4.23 -7.85
N SER A 90 4.50 -3.20 -7.05
CA SER A 90 3.51 -2.75 -6.07
C SER A 90 2.25 -2.23 -6.74
N LYS A 91 2.35 -1.68 -7.96
CA LYS A 91 1.16 -1.22 -8.68
C LYS A 91 0.30 -2.40 -9.14
N ILE A 92 0.95 -3.49 -9.56
CA ILE A 92 0.23 -4.71 -9.91
C ILE A 92 -0.44 -5.29 -8.66
N ALA A 93 0.30 -5.33 -7.55
CA ALA A 93 -0.26 -5.83 -6.29
C ALA A 93 -1.42 -4.97 -5.83
N ALA A 94 -1.28 -3.63 -5.94
CA ALA A 94 -2.33 -2.71 -5.55
C ALA A 94 -3.63 -3.00 -6.30
N GLU A 95 -3.53 -3.26 -7.60
CA GLU A 95 -4.73 -3.59 -8.39
C GLU A 95 -5.38 -4.87 -7.90
N ARG A 96 -4.57 -5.85 -7.53
CA ARG A 96 -5.11 -7.12 -7.01
C ARG A 96 -5.80 -6.92 -5.67
N PHE A 97 -5.19 -6.11 -4.78
CA PHE A 97 -5.80 -5.80 -3.48
C PHE A 97 -7.12 -5.07 -3.66
N VAL A 98 -7.17 -4.09 -4.56
CA VAL A 98 -8.41 -3.37 -4.85
C VAL A 98 -9.47 -4.33 -5.36
N GLY A 99 -9.08 -5.24 -6.25
CA GLY A 99 -10.02 -6.23 -6.80
C GLY A 99 -10.61 -7.15 -5.74
N LYS A 100 -9.93 -7.28 -4.60
CA LYS A 100 -10.43 -8.10 -3.48
C LYS A 100 -11.16 -7.26 -2.43
N GLY A 101 -11.30 -5.96 -2.64
CA GLY A 101 -12.09 -5.10 -1.76
C GLY A 101 -11.31 -4.34 -0.72
N PHE A 102 -9.97 -4.34 -0.79
CA PHE A 102 -9.16 -3.57 0.13
C PHE A 102 -9.07 -2.10 -0.26
N GLU A 103 -8.90 -1.25 0.74
CA GLU A 103 -8.54 0.14 0.54
C GLU A 103 -7.01 0.22 0.50
N VAL A 104 -6.43 0.78 -0.57
CA VAL A 104 -5.01 0.61 -0.86
C VAL A 104 -4.31 1.94 -1.10
N THR A 105 -3.14 2.10 -0.47
CA THR A 105 -2.17 3.16 -0.77
C THR A 105 -0.88 2.47 -1.23
N GLU A 106 -0.28 2.97 -2.30
CA GLU A 106 0.91 2.36 -2.88
C GLU A 106 2.04 3.39 -2.92
N LEU A 107 3.27 2.97 -2.61
CA LEU A 107 4.44 3.85 -2.62
C LEU A 107 5.00 3.95 -4.04
N ASP A 108 4.75 5.08 -4.69
CA ASP A 108 5.31 5.35 -6.00
C ASP A 108 6.83 5.50 -5.85
N GLY A 109 7.58 4.82 -6.69
CA GLY A 109 9.04 4.83 -6.60
C GLY A 109 9.64 3.79 -5.66
N GLY A 110 8.83 3.18 -4.79
CA GLY A 110 9.27 2.06 -3.98
C GLY A 110 10.21 2.41 -2.84
N ILE A 111 10.76 1.37 -2.22
CA ILE A 111 11.62 1.54 -1.03
C ILE A 111 12.89 2.33 -1.34
N ILE A 112 13.33 2.38 -2.59
CA ILE A 112 14.51 3.16 -2.94
C ILE A 112 14.30 4.66 -2.73
N THR A 113 13.06 5.11 -2.63
CA THR A 113 12.74 6.51 -2.32
C THR A 113 12.46 6.73 -0.83
N TRP A 114 12.43 5.66 -0.05
CA TRP A 114 12.06 5.72 1.36
C TRP A 114 13.20 6.28 2.20
N GLU A 115 12.89 7.24 3.06
CA GLU A 115 13.90 7.87 3.92
C GLU A 115 13.67 7.57 5.40
N GLY A 116 12.68 6.76 5.71
CA GLY A 116 12.39 6.39 7.08
C GLY A 116 13.21 5.21 7.54
N GLU A 117 12.81 4.65 8.67
CA GLU A 117 13.52 3.53 9.27
C GLU A 117 13.40 2.27 8.42
N ILE A 118 14.44 1.44 8.51
CA ILE A 118 14.49 0.13 7.85
C ILE A 118 14.93 -0.88 8.91
N GLU A 119 14.28 -2.04 8.92
CA GLU A 119 14.72 -3.14 9.78
C GLU A 119 15.06 -4.35 8.92
N LYS A 120 15.82 -5.27 9.47
CA LYS A 120 16.23 -6.49 8.77
C LYS A 120 15.79 -7.76 9.46
#